data_78bdc4b278a0722a3cd84eca92f14017
#
_entry.id   78bdc4b278a0722a3cd84eca92f14017
#
_cell.length_a   1.000
_cell.length_b   1.000
_cell.length_c   1.000
_cell.angle_alpha   90.00
_cell.angle_beta   90.00
_cell.angle_gamma   90.00
#
_symmetry.space_group_name_H-M   'P 1'
#
loop_
_entity.id
_entity.type
_entity.pdbx_description
1 polymer ?
#
loop_
_entity_poly.entity_id
_entity_poly.type
_entity_poly.pdbx_seq_one_letter_code
_entity_poly.pdbx_strand_id
1 'polypeptide(L)'
;LLQSLHPVRRSFSKGEVLLLAGYETQELGVVLCGQIEAEKQTADGVTLTLTRMGPGGIFADILAGSRGAKSPVTVTAATDVTVLLIPYKSLLRPGVPLDAAHAAVLQNLVAAMADKYFALDRRVELLMLHSLREKVLHYLRTEALPAPGGAVRTPYTRAGLAAYLGCERSALCRELSRMRRDGILQIDGRVFRLLPGVPPRQNGRPVRADREENDGM
;
A
#
# COMPACT_ATOMS: atom_id res chain seq x y z
N LEU A 1 -29.31 -8.58 -5.73
CA LEU A 1 -28.51 -7.49 -6.31
C LEU A 1 -27.23 -7.99 -7.01
N LEU A 2 -26.60 -9.08 -6.53
CA LEU A 2 -25.36 -9.61 -7.11
C LEU A 2 -25.55 -10.89 -7.93
N GLN A 3 -26.79 -11.39 -8.10
CA GLN A 3 -27.04 -12.68 -8.78
C GLN A 3 -26.55 -12.69 -10.23
N SER A 4 -26.63 -11.55 -10.92
CA SER A 4 -26.16 -11.40 -12.30
C SER A 4 -24.65 -11.48 -12.46
N LEU A 5 -23.88 -11.28 -11.38
CA LEU A 5 -22.42 -11.40 -11.35
C LEU A 5 -21.94 -12.83 -11.10
N HIS A 6 -22.87 -13.76 -10.84
CA HIS A 6 -22.58 -15.16 -10.49
C HIS A 6 -21.48 -15.32 -9.43
N PRO A 7 -21.58 -14.61 -8.29
CA PRO A 7 -20.56 -14.68 -7.27
C PRO A 7 -20.60 -16.04 -6.57
N VAL A 8 -19.43 -16.57 -6.25
CA VAL A 8 -19.27 -17.79 -5.47
C VAL A 8 -18.69 -17.43 -4.10
N ARG A 9 -19.41 -17.80 -3.04
CA ARG A 9 -18.92 -17.64 -1.67
C ARG A 9 -18.03 -18.82 -1.31
N ARG A 10 -16.81 -18.56 -0.84
CA ARG A 10 -15.88 -19.57 -0.34
C ARG A 10 -15.34 -19.19 1.03
N SER A 11 -15.12 -20.21 1.86
CA SER A 11 -14.45 -20.07 3.16
C SER A 11 -13.13 -20.82 3.13
N PHE A 12 -12.15 -20.24 3.81
CA PHE A 12 -10.81 -20.78 3.95
C PHE A 12 -10.41 -20.71 5.42
N SER A 13 -9.75 -21.75 5.89
CA SER A 13 -9.18 -21.80 7.24
C SER A 13 -7.88 -21.02 7.29
N LYS A 14 -7.50 -20.56 8.47
CA LYS A 14 -6.22 -19.90 8.69
C LYS A 14 -5.06 -20.70 8.10
N GLY A 15 -4.23 -20.05 7.30
CA GLY A 15 -3.07 -20.61 6.61
C GLY A 15 -3.37 -21.21 5.22
N GLU A 16 -4.63 -21.34 4.82
CA GLU A 16 -4.96 -21.81 3.47
C GLU A 16 -4.64 -20.77 2.41
N VAL A 17 -4.24 -21.22 1.23
CA VAL A 17 -3.88 -20.38 0.08
C VAL A 17 -5.12 -20.09 -0.74
N LEU A 18 -5.42 -18.81 -0.96
CA LEU A 18 -6.49 -18.34 -1.83
C LEU A 18 -6.01 -18.13 -3.27
N LEU A 19 -4.78 -17.66 -3.43
CA LEU A 19 -4.13 -17.42 -4.73
C LEU A 19 -2.64 -17.69 -4.58
N LEU A 20 -2.08 -18.51 -5.47
CA LEU A 20 -0.67 -18.85 -5.45
C LEU A 20 0.12 -17.98 -6.43
N ALA A 21 1.30 -17.52 -6.02
CA ALA A 21 2.24 -16.83 -6.91
C ALA A 21 2.59 -17.69 -8.13
N GLY A 22 2.68 -17.08 -9.30
CA GLY A 22 2.96 -17.76 -10.56
C GLY A 22 1.73 -18.34 -11.27
N TYR A 23 0.55 -18.30 -10.66
CA TYR A 23 -0.70 -18.76 -11.26
C TYR A 23 -1.55 -17.59 -11.77
N GLU A 24 -2.34 -17.86 -12.78
CA GLU A 24 -3.35 -16.95 -13.31
C GLU A 24 -4.67 -17.12 -12.54
N THR A 25 -5.48 -16.07 -12.52
CA THR A 25 -6.87 -16.15 -12.07
C THR A 25 -7.75 -15.31 -12.98
N GLN A 26 -8.99 -15.76 -13.14
CA GLN A 26 -10.04 -15.02 -13.85
C GLN A 26 -11.14 -14.55 -12.89
N GLU A 27 -10.92 -14.69 -11.60
CA GLU A 27 -11.86 -14.29 -10.55
C GLU A 27 -11.20 -13.22 -9.70
N LEU A 28 -11.92 -12.14 -9.43
CA LEU A 28 -11.57 -11.21 -8.39
C LEU A 28 -12.21 -11.67 -7.06
N GLY A 29 -11.55 -11.39 -5.96
CA GLY A 29 -12.05 -11.76 -4.65
C GLY A 29 -12.35 -10.54 -3.79
N VAL A 30 -13.44 -10.60 -3.03
CA VAL A 30 -13.81 -9.61 -2.02
C VAL A 30 -13.86 -10.30 -0.66
N VAL A 31 -13.14 -9.78 0.32
CA VAL A 31 -13.16 -10.29 1.70
C VAL A 31 -14.46 -9.89 2.36
N LEU A 32 -15.25 -10.87 2.81
CA LEU A 32 -16.49 -10.65 3.56
C LEU A 32 -16.26 -10.66 5.06
N CYS A 33 -15.41 -11.57 5.55
CA CYS A 33 -15.10 -11.76 6.95
C CYS A 33 -13.67 -12.31 7.10
N GLY A 34 -13.02 -12.02 8.22
CA GLY A 34 -11.65 -12.43 8.47
C GLY A 34 -10.60 -11.52 7.83
N GLN A 35 -9.37 -12.01 7.71
CA GLN A 35 -8.23 -11.28 7.15
C GLN A 35 -7.40 -12.17 6.23
N ILE A 36 -6.91 -11.60 5.14
CA ILE A 36 -5.96 -12.22 4.21
C ILE A 36 -4.65 -11.43 4.20
N GLU A 37 -3.57 -12.09 3.84
CA GLU A 37 -2.24 -11.51 3.63
C GLU A 37 -1.79 -11.79 2.20
N ALA A 38 -1.23 -10.77 1.54
CA ALA A 38 -0.52 -10.95 0.28
C ALA A 38 0.98 -10.96 0.57
N GLU A 39 1.64 -12.04 0.18
CA GLU A 39 3.03 -12.31 0.48
C GLU A 39 3.85 -12.50 -0.78
N LYS A 40 5.09 -12.07 -0.74
CA LYS A 40 6.07 -12.30 -1.80
C LYS A 40 7.29 -13.00 -1.23
N GLN A 41 7.72 -14.06 -1.88
CA GLN A 41 8.98 -14.70 -1.57
C GLN A 41 10.11 -13.97 -2.31
N THR A 42 11.15 -13.57 -1.60
CA THR A 42 12.36 -13.01 -2.19
C THR A 42 13.26 -14.12 -2.76
N ALA A 43 14.25 -13.75 -3.58
CA ALA A 43 15.23 -14.70 -4.12
C ALA A 43 15.99 -15.47 -3.01
N ASP A 44 16.15 -14.84 -1.86
CA ASP A 44 16.84 -15.44 -0.68
C ASP A 44 15.90 -16.32 0.17
N GLY A 45 14.68 -16.60 -0.32
CA GLY A 45 13.71 -17.45 0.39
C GLY A 45 12.96 -16.76 1.53
N VAL A 46 13.19 -15.47 1.77
CA VAL A 46 12.48 -14.72 2.82
C VAL A 46 11.07 -14.36 2.34
N THR A 47 10.06 -14.67 3.15
CA THR A 47 8.68 -14.27 2.90
C THR A 47 8.44 -12.86 3.44
N LEU A 48 8.00 -11.96 2.57
CA LEU A 48 7.61 -10.60 2.91
C LEU A 48 6.10 -10.44 2.79
N THR A 49 5.44 -10.12 3.88
CA THR A 49 4.04 -9.68 3.84
C THR A 49 3.98 -8.28 3.27
N LEU A 50 3.39 -8.14 2.09
CA LEU A 50 3.26 -6.86 1.40
C LEU A 50 2.06 -6.06 1.90
N THR A 51 0.93 -6.74 2.13
CA THR A 51 -0.30 -6.11 2.60
C THR A 51 -1.19 -7.10 3.34
N ARG A 52 -2.05 -6.56 4.22
CA ARG A 52 -3.15 -7.26 4.87
C ARG A 52 -4.45 -6.61 4.48
N MET A 53 -5.46 -7.43 4.23
CA MET A 53 -6.78 -6.96 3.84
C MET A 53 -7.84 -7.64 4.71
N GLY A 54 -8.74 -6.83 5.27
CA GLY A 54 -9.93 -7.27 6.01
C GLY A 54 -11.20 -7.13 5.18
N PRO A 55 -12.37 -7.14 5.82
CA PRO A 55 -13.67 -7.02 5.17
C PRO A 55 -13.74 -5.78 4.26
N GLY A 56 -14.27 -5.96 3.05
CA GLY A 56 -14.30 -4.96 1.98
C GLY A 56 -13.01 -4.91 1.14
N GLY A 57 -11.93 -5.57 1.56
CA GLY A 57 -10.70 -5.66 0.77
C GLY A 57 -10.91 -6.45 -0.52
N ILE A 58 -10.35 -5.93 -1.62
CA ILE A 58 -10.43 -6.56 -2.96
C ILE A 58 -9.04 -7.09 -3.34
N PHE A 59 -8.97 -8.35 -3.77
CA PHE A 59 -7.74 -8.98 -4.25
C PHE A 59 -7.93 -9.59 -5.63
N ALA A 60 -6.83 -9.84 -6.32
CA ALA A 60 -6.80 -10.39 -7.70
C ALA A 60 -7.53 -9.54 -8.77
N ASP A 61 -7.94 -8.32 -8.45
CA ASP A 61 -8.67 -7.40 -9.31
C ASP A 61 -7.91 -7.07 -10.61
N ILE A 62 -6.63 -6.71 -10.50
CA ILE A 62 -5.77 -6.41 -11.65
C ILE A 62 -5.47 -7.67 -12.46
N LEU A 63 -5.24 -8.81 -11.77
CA LEU A 63 -4.93 -10.08 -12.41
C LEU A 63 -6.09 -10.63 -13.21
N ALA A 64 -7.28 -10.65 -12.61
CA ALA A 64 -8.48 -11.17 -13.25
C ALA A 64 -8.83 -10.41 -14.55
N GLY A 65 -8.48 -9.12 -14.63
CA GLY A 65 -8.63 -8.27 -15.82
C GLY A 65 -7.46 -8.32 -16.79
N SER A 66 -6.36 -8.93 -16.42
CA SER A 66 -5.17 -9.01 -17.27
C SER A 66 -5.28 -10.11 -18.33
N ARG A 67 -4.51 -9.98 -19.41
CA ARG A 67 -4.44 -11.00 -20.46
C ARG A 67 -3.31 -11.99 -20.14
N GLY A 68 -3.57 -12.94 -19.21
CA GLY A 68 -2.62 -14.00 -18.89
C GLY A 68 -1.48 -13.58 -17.95
N ALA A 69 -1.65 -12.52 -17.16
CA ALA A 69 -0.67 -12.19 -16.13
C ALA A 69 -0.74 -13.19 -14.97
N LYS A 70 0.41 -13.63 -14.51
CA LYS A 70 0.54 -14.51 -13.35
C LYS A 70 0.67 -13.68 -12.09
N SER A 71 0.12 -14.19 -10.99
CA SER A 71 0.21 -13.49 -9.71
C SER A 71 1.66 -13.32 -9.26
N PRO A 72 2.11 -12.11 -8.95
CA PRO A 72 3.43 -11.88 -8.36
C PRO A 72 3.49 -12.20 -6.86
N VAL A 73 2.35 -12.55 -6.25
CA VAL A 73 2.20 -12.77 -4.81
C VAL A 73 1.36 -14.00 -4.52
N THR A 74 1.59 -14.61 -3.37
CA THR A 74 0.69 -15.60 -2.78
C THR A 74 -0.25 -14.89 -1.82
N VAL A 75 -1.54 -15.20 -1.88
CA VAL A 75 -2.56 -14.69 -0.94
C VAL A 75 -2.98 -15.83 -0.03
N THR A 76 -2.80 -15.63 1.28
CA THR A 76 -3.10 -16.62 2.32
C THR A 76 -4.13 -16.08 3.31
N ALA A 77 -4.88 -16.96 3.92
CA ALA A 77 -5.81 -16.65 5.01
C ALA A 77 -5.02 -16.41 6.31
N ALA A 78 -4.96 -15.16 6.78
CA ALA A 78 -4.32 -14.80 8.05
C ALA A 78 -5.15 -15.23 9.27
N THR A 79 -6.47 -15.33 9.10
CA THR A 79 -7.45 -15.89 10.03
C THR A 79 -8.40 -16.79 9.23
N ASP A 80 -9.36 -17.44 9.87
CA ASP A 80 -10.48 -17.99 9.12
C ASP A 80 -11.17 -16.87 8.37
N VAL A 81 -11.40 -17.07 7.07
CA VAL A 81 -11.84 -16.02 6.15
C VAL A 81 -12.98 -16.53 5.26
N THR A 82 -13.93 -15.67 5.00
CA THR A 82 -14.93 -15.89 3.96
C THR A 82 -14.77 -14.82 2.88
N VAL A 83 -14.71 -15.24 1.64
CA VAL A 83 -14.56 -14.37 0.47
C VAL A 83 -15.69 -14.59 -0.53
N LEU A 84 -15.95 -13.59 -1.33
CA LEU A 84 -16.79 -13.65 -2.50
C LEU A 84 -15.89 -13.62 -3.74
N LEU A 85 -15.93 -14.67 -4.55
CA LEU A 85 -15.22 -14.78 -5.81
C LEU A 85 -16.17 -14.40 -6.94
N ILE A 86 -15.78 -13.46 -7.79
CA ILE A 86 -16.58 -12.94 -8.88
C ILE A 86 -15.83 -13.16 -10.19
N PRO A 87 -16.38 -13.95 -11.14
CA PRO A 87 -15.76 -14.11 -12.45
C PRO A 87 -15.64 -12.77 -13.17
N TYR A 88 -14.45 -12.40 -13.62
CA TYR A 88 -14.22 -11.13 -14.30
C TYR A 88 -15.10 -10.93 -15.53
N LYS A 89 -15.35 -12.01 -16.26
CA LYS A 89 -16.25 -12.01 -17.45
C LYS A 89 -17.68 -11.59 -17.11
N SER A 90 -18.11 -11.78 -15.88
CA SER A 90 -19.47 -11.37 -15.47
C SER A 90 -19.58 -9.87 -15.20
N LEU A 91 -18.47 -9.17 -14.97
CA LEU A 91 -18.41 -7.72 -14.80
C LEU A 91 -18.55 -6.96 -16.13
N LEU A 92 -17.99 -7.51 -17.19
CA LEU A 92 -17.98 -6.89 -18.51
C LEU A 92 -18.72 -7.77 -19.52
N ARG A 93 -20.04 -7.64 -19.57
CA ARG A 93 -20.89 -8.37 -20.53
C ARG A 93 -21.17 -7.52 -21.76
N PRO A 94 -20.54 -7.80 -22.90
CA PRO A 94 -20.85 -7.08 -24.14
C PRO A 94 -22.34 -7.26 -24.52
N GLY A 95 -23.01 -6.14 -24.84
CA GLY A 95 -24.39 -6.18 -25.31
C GLY A 95 -25.48 -6.31 -24.24
N VAL A 96 -25.12 -6.37 -22.95
CA VAL A 96 -26.10 -6.34 -21.86
C VAL A 96 -26.08 -4.96 -21.20
N PRO A 97 -27.23 -4.27 -21.07
CA PRO A 97 -27.29 -3.02 -20.33
C PRO A 97 -26.84 -3.21 -18.88
N LEU A 98 -26.00 -2.30 -18.39
CA LEU A 98 -25.58 -2.30 -17.00
C LEU A 98 -26.74 -1.84 -16.12
N ASP A 99 -27.17 -2.67 -15.19
CA ASP A 99 -28.06 -2.23 -14.12
C ASP A 99 -27.30 -1.39 -13.07
N ALA A 100 -28.04 -0.71 -12.20
CA ALA A 100 -27.45 0.16 -11.18
C ALA A 100 -26.46 -0.60 -10.24
N ALA A 101 -26.69 -1.89 -10.02
CA ALA A 101 -25.82 -2.73 -9.18
C ALA A 101 -24.49 -3.04 -9.89
N HIS A 102 -24.52 -3.38 -11.17
CA HIS A 102 -23.33 -3.54 -11.98
C HIS A 102 -22.51 -2.25 -12.04
N ALA A 103 -23.17 -1.12 -12.30
CA ALA A 103 -22.50 0.18 -12.36
C ALA A 103 -21.80 0.50 -11.03
N ALA A 104 -22.46 0.25 -9.89
CA ALA A 104 -21.86 0.47 -8.56
C ALA A 104 -20.65 -0.44 -8.31
N VAL A 105 -20.72 -1.71 -8.70
CA VAL A 105 -19.57 -2.62 -8.56
C VAL A 105 -18.39 -2.18 -9.41
N LEU A 106 -18.62 -1.78 -10.66
CA LEU A 106 -17.56 -1.28 -11.54
C LEU A 106 -16.95 0.02 -11.02
N GLN A 107 -17.76 0.96 -10.52
CA GLN A 107 -17.26 2.19 -9.91
C GLN A 107 -16.37 1.90 -8.69
N ASN A 108 -16.82 1.02 -7.80
CA ASN A 108 -16.03 0.63 -6.63
C ASN A 108 -14.74 -0.09 -7.02
N LEU A 109 -14.77 -0.93 -8.06
CA LEU A 109 -13.58 -1.60 -8.57
C LEU A 109 -12.57 -0.60 -9.13
N VAL A 110 -13.02 0.34 -9.96
CA VAL A 110 -12.17 1.40 -10.51
C VAL A 110 -11.58 2.26 -9.39
N ALA A 111 -12.38 2.64 -8.40
CA ALA A 111 -11.89 3.38 -7.24
C ALA A 111 -10.81 2.60 -6.46
N ALA A 112 -11.06 1.31 -6.18
CA ALA A 112 -10.09 0.47 -5.50
C ALA A 112 -8.78 0.28 -6.29
N MET A 113 -8.86 0.19 -7.61
CA MET A 113 -7.67 0.13 -8.49
C MET A 113 -6.92 1.47 -8.49
N ALA A 114 -7.63 2.59 -8.53
CA ALA A 114 -7.04 3.92 -8.45
C ALA A 114 -6.32 4.12 -7.10
N ASP A 115 -6.93 3.71 -5.97
CA ASP A 115 -6.31 3.78 -4.65
C ASP A 115 -5.01 2.96 -4.59
N LYS A 116 -5.00 1.76 -5.17
CA LYS A 116 -3.80 0.92 -5.27
C LYS A 116 -2.73 1.55 -6.15
N TYR A 117 -3.12 2.13 -7.27
CA TYR A 117 -2.18 2.84 -8.16
C TYR A 117 -1.51 4.01 -7.43
N PHE A 118 -2.29 4.88 -6.80
CA PHE A 118 -1.74 6.02 -6.06
C PHE A 118 -0.93 5.59 -4.83
N ALA A 119 -1.29 4.48 -4.18
CA ALA A 119 -0.46 3.93 -3.11
C ALA A 119 0.90 3.44 -3.64
N LEU A 120 0.92 2.81 -4.82
CA LEU A 120 2.16 2.39 -5.47
C LEU A 120 2.99 3.60 -5.92
N ASP A 121 2.37 4.61 -6.51
CA ASP A 121 3.02 5.84 -6.97
C ASP A 121 3.71 6.56 -5.81
N ARG A 122 2.99 6.79 -4.70
CA ARG A 122 3.59 7.33 -3.46
C ARG A 122 4.75 6.49 -2.94
N ARG A 123 4.65 5.16 -3.11
CA ARG A 123 5.72 4.25 -2.71
C ARG A 123 6.96 4.42 -3.58
N VAL A 124 6.79 4.57 -4.88
CA VAL A 124 7.89 4.86 -5.81
C VAL A 124 8.54 6.18 -5.46
N GLU A 125 7.76 7.24 -5.27
CA GLU A 125 8.27 8.56 -4.85
C GLU A 125 9.09 8.47 -3.56
N LEU A 126 8.59 7.76 -2.55
CA LEU A 126 9.30 7.53 -1.30
C LEU A 126 10.66 6.84 -1.53
N LEU A 127 10.68 5.79 -2.36
CA LEU A 127 11.90 5.03 -2.62
C LEU A 127 12.93 5.81 -3.44
N MET A 128 12.50 6.75 -4.27
CA MET A 128 13.38 7.65 -5.05
C MET A 128 14.07 8.71 -4.20
N LEU A 129 13.64 8.95 -2.96
CA LEU A 129 14.33 9.89 -2.07
C LEU A 129 15.77 9.42 -1.79
N HIS A 130 16.72 10.38 -1.82
CA HIS A 130 18.13 10.05 -1.77
C HIS A 130 18.61 9.62 -0.37
N SER A 131 18.08 10.22 0.68
CA SER A 131 18.53 9.93 2.04
C SER A 131 17.47 9.20 2.86
N LEU A 132 17.92 8.34 3.78
CA LEU A 132 17.02 7.66 4.72
C LEU A 132 16.27 8.67 5.61
N ARG A 133 16.91 9.80 5.94
CA ARG A 133 16.29 10.91 6.69
C ARG A 133 15.10 11.48 5.94
N GLU A 134 15.26 11.75 4.64
CA GLU A 134 14.17 12.25 3.80
C GLU A 134 13.04 11.24 3.70
N LYS A 135 13.35 9.95 3.52
CA LYS A 135 12.36 8.88 3.51
C LYS A 135 11.55 8.81 4.79
N VAL A 136 12.22 8.89 5.95
CA VAL A 136 11.56 8.90 7.27
C VAL A 136 10.65 10.13 7.39
N LEU A 137 11.15 11.32 7.08
CA LEU A 137 10.36 12.56 7.16
C LEU A 137 9.16 12.54 6.22
N HIS A 138 9.36 12.08 5.00
CA HIS A 138 8.27 11.94 4.03
C HIS A 138 7.18 11.01 4.57
N TYR A 139 7.57 9.80 4.98
CA TYR A 139 6.65 8.83 5.55
C TYR A 139 5.86 9.38 6.74
N LEU A 140 6.53 10.02 7.70
CA LEU A 140 5.88 10.57 8.88
C LEU A 140 4.90 11.71 8.57
N ARG A 141 5.11 12.43 7.48
CA ARG A 141 4.26 13.57 7.06
C ARG A 141 3.06 13.16 6.22
N THR A 142 3.21 12.10 5.41
CA THR A 142 2.24 11.76 4.36
C THR A 142 1.47 10.47 4.60
N GLU A 143 2.08 9.51 5.28
CA GLU A 143 1.56 8.14 5.33
C GLU A 143 1.29 7.63 6.76
N ALA A 144 1.96 8.20 7.77
CA ALA A 144 1.76 7.78 9.15
C ALA A 144 0.37 8.21 9.66
N LEU A 145 -0.25 7.36 10.46
CA LEU A 145 -1.58 7.61 11.00
C LEU A 145 -1.55 8.73 12.05
N PRO A 146 -2.56 9.61 12.09
CA PRO A 146 -2.66 10.63 13.13
C PRO A 146 -2.67 10.02 14.54
N ALA A 147 -2.05 10.71 15.48
CA ALA A 147 -2.04 10.37 16.90
C ALA A 147 -2.29 11.64 17.75
N PRO A 148 -2.72 11.51 19.02
CA PRO A 148 -3.02 12.65 19.87
C PRO A 148 -1.88 13.65 19.99
N GLY A 149 -2.22 14.94 20.12
CA GLY A 149 -1.27 16.03 20.33
C GLY A 149 -0.38 16.36 19.13
N GLY A 150 -0.84 16.13 17.90
CA GLY A 150 -0.07 16.43 16.69
C GLY A 150 1.08 15.43 16.41
N ALA A 151 1.07 14.31 17.10
CA ALA A 151 1.95 13.20 16.81
C ALA A 151 1.39 12.32 15.65
N VAL A 152 2.20 11.40 15.17
CA VAL A 152 1.80 10.39 14.18
C VAL A 152 2.22 9.01 14.66
N ARG A 153 1.48 7.99 14.24
CA ARG A 153 1.74 6.59 14.59
C ARG A 153 2.02 5.76 13.34
N THR A 154 3.04 4.92 13.40
CA THR A 154 3.25 3.89 12.39
C THR A 154 2.57 2.57 12.79
N PRO A 155 1.88 1.88 11.86
CA PRO A 155 1.36 0.53 12.11
C PRO A 155 2.48 -0.51 12.13
N TYR A 156 3.65 -0.18 11.59
CA TYR A 156 4.77 -1.11 11.44
C TYR A 156 5.59 -1.28 12.71
N THR A 157 6.20 -2.46 12.86
CA THR A 157 7.36 -2.68 13.74
C THR A 157 8.58 -1.95 13.17
N ARG A 158 9.68 -1.87 13.92
CA ARG A 158 10.93 -1.29 13.39
C ARG A 158 11.47 -2.04 12.16
N ALA A 159 11.35 -3.36 12.15
CA ALA A 159 11.71 -4.17 10.99
C ALA A 159 10.77 -3.92 9.80
N GLY A 160 9.46 -3.89 10.06
CA GLY A 160 8.47 -3.58 9.02
C GLY A 160 8.63 -2.18 8.44
N LEU A 161 8.91 -1.16 9.28
CA LEU A 161 9.18 0.20 8.79
C LEU A 161 10.47 0.27 7.97
N ALA A 162 11.52 -0.43 8.38
CA ALA A 162 12.76 -0.50 7.62
C ALA A 162 12.55 -1.14 6.24
N ALA A 163 11.84 -2.27 6.18
CA ALA A 163 11.46 -2.90 4.92
C ALA A 163 10.57 -1.96 4.07
N TYR A 164 9.65 -1.25 4.71
CA TYR A 164 8.83 -0.24 4.05
C TYR A 164 9.67 0.89 3.45
N LEU A 165 10.68 1.40 4.13
CA LEU A 165 11.58 2.47 3.66
C LEU A 165 12.71 1.97 2.74
N GLY A 166 12.78 0.65 2.48
CA GLY A 166 13.81 0.05 1.63
C GLY A 166 15.21 0.15 2.23
N CYS A 167 15.36 -0.10 3.53
CA CYS A 167 16.64 -0.04 4.23
C CYS A 167 16.78 -1.13 5.30
N GLU A 168 17.99 -1.34 5.76
CA GLU A 168 18.29 -2.23 6.89
C GLU A 168 17.72 -1.68 8.21
N ARG A 169 17.19 -2.57 9.06
CA ARG A 169 16.68 -2.21 10.40
C ARG A 169 17.70 -1.44 11.22
N SER A 170 18.95 -1.86 11.18
CA SER A 170 20.07 -1.22 11.90
C SER A 170 20.32 0.20 11.41
N ALA A 171 20.27 0.42 10.09
CA ALA A 171 20.40 1.76 9.48
C ALA A 171 19.26 2.68 9.90
N LEU A 172 18.01 2.19 9.87
CA LEU A 172 16.85 2.94 10.35
C LEU A 172 17.00 3.33 11.83
N CYS A 173 17.37 2.39 12.70
CA CYS A 173 17.52 2.69 14.13
C CYS A 173 18.63 3.74 14.38
N ARG A 174 19.74 3.66 13.66
CA ARG A 174 20.81 4.68 13.75
C ARG A 174 20.32 6.06 13.30
N GLU A 175 19.61 6.12 12.17
CA GLU A 175 19.11 7.40 11.67
C GLU A 175 18.03 8.00 12.58
N LEU A 176 17.10 7.22 13.07
CA LEU A 176 16.11 7.69 14.05
C LEU A 176 16.77 8.23 15.33
N SER A 177 17.84 7.59 15.80
CA SER A 177 18.62 8.05 16.96
C SER A 177 19.35 9.37 16.68
N ARG A 178 19.85 9.57 15.45
CA ARG A 178 20.44 10.84 15.00
C ARG A 178 19.38 11.94 14.95
N MET A 179 18.25 11.67 14.28
CA MET A 179 17.17 12.64 14.16
C MET A 179 16.61 13.09 15.54
N ARG A 180 16.58 12.16 16.52
CA ARG A 180 16.22 12.51 17.90
C ARG A 180 17.24 13.41 18.56
N ARG A 181 18.55 13.14 18.41
CA ARG A 181 19.63 13.99 18.92
C ARG A 181 19.67 15.37 18.26
N ASP A 182 19.37 15.40 16.98
CA ASP A 182 19.31 16.65 16.18
C ASP A 182 18.05 17.50 16.51
N GLY A 183 17.19 17.02 17.43
CA GLY A 183 15.97 17.75 17.80
C GLY A 183 14.89 17.79 16.72
N ILE A 184 14.94 16.88 15.75
CA ILE A 184 13.99 16.82 14.62
C ILE A 184 12.71 16.11 15.02
N LEU A 185 12.82 15.07 15.85
CA LEU A 185 11.67 14.28 16.28
C LEU A 185 11.82 13.69 17.67
N GLN A 186 10.69 13.42 18.30
CA GLN A 186 10.57 12.60 19.50
C GLN A 186 9.95 11.25 19.13
N ILE A 187 10.34 10.19 19.84
CA ILE A 187 9.89 8.81 19.59
C ILE A 187 9.45 8.19 20.91
N ASP A 188 8.23 7.68 20.92
CA ASP A 188 7.70 6.83 21.98
C ASP A 188 7.08 5.57 21.34
N GLY A 189 7.81 4.45 21.41
CA GLY A 189 7.42 3.19 20.78
C GLY A 189 7.17 3.35 19.27
N ARG A 190 5.90 3.30 18.87
CA ARG A 190 5.46 3.47 17.47
C ARG A 190 4.90 4.88 17.18
N VAL A 191 4.95 5.77 18.16
CA VAL A 191 4.49 7.14 18.04
C VAL A 191 5.67 8.06 17.79
N PHE A 192 5.52 8.97 16.85
CA PHE A 192 6.52 9.96 16.45
C PHE A 192 5.92 11.35 16.52
N ARG A 193 6.68 12.29 17.04
CA ARG A 193 6.32 13.72 17.04
C ARG A 193 7.42 14.48 16.32
N LEU A 194 7.07 15.15 15.22
CA LEU A 194 7.96 16.09 14.55
C LEU A 194 8.03 17.39 15.38
N LEU A 195 9.24 17.86 15.62
CA LEU A 195 9.47 19.09 16.41
C LEU A 195 9.43 20.33 15.50
N PRO A 196 9.11 21.53 16.05
CA PRO A 196 9.13 22.77 15.29
C PRO A 196 10.52 23.04 14.69
N GLY A 197 10.57 23.61 13.47
CA GLY A 197 11.83 23.91 12.78
C GLY A 197 12.19 22.92 11.68
N VAL A 198 11.46 21.80 11.51
CA VAL A 198 11.63 20.93 10.36
C VAL A 198 10.90 21.56 9.18
N PRO A 199 11.60 22.07 8.13
CA PRO A 199 10.95 22.80 7.04
C PRO A 199 9.91 21.92 6.35
N PRO A 200 8.72 22.47 6.00
CA PRO A 200 7.78 21.76 5.14
C PRO A 200 8.48 21.48 3.81
N ARG A 201 8.19 20.32 3.22
CA ARG A 201 8.72 19.96 1.91
C ARG A 201 8.23 20.98 0.87
N GLN A 202 9.13 21.68 0.20
CA GLN A 202 8.81 22.33 -1.06
C GLN A 202 8.67 21.24 -2.11
N ASN A 203 7.48 21.12 -2.70
CA ASN A 203 7.23 20.26 -3.86
C ASN A 203 8.24 20.62 -4.95
N GLY A 204 9.02 19.64 -5.36
CA GLY A 204 10.07 19.64 -6.33
C GLY A 204 10.10 20.77 -7.37
N ARG A 205 10.88 21.79 -7.07
CA ARG A 205 11.69 22.57 -8.05
C ARG A 205 12.88 23.14 -7.29
N PRO A 206 14.11 22.94 -7.75
CA PRO A 206 15.21 23.73 -7.24
C PRO A 206 14.92 25.18 -7.64
N VAL A 207 14.75 26.05 -6.65
CA VAL A 207 14.79 27.50 -6.88
C VAL A 207 16.22 27.77 -7.34
N ARG A 208 16.40 28.09 -8.62
CA ARG A 208 17.61 28.76 -9.10
C ARG A 208 17.71 30.05 -8.29
N ALA A 209 18.77 30.18 -7.52
CA ALA A 209 19.17 31.44 -6.98
C ALA A 209 19.49 32.33 -8.20
N ASP A 210 18.64 33.32 -8.47
CA ASP A 210 18.93 34.40 -9.38
C ASP A 210 20.16 35.09 -8.82
N ARG A 211 21.27 34.91 -9.52
CA ARG A 211 22.42 35.76 -9.38
C ARG A 211 21.98 37.10 -9.89
N GLU A 212 21.80 38.05 -9.01
CA GLU A 212 21.81 39.46 -9.33
C GLU A 212 23.18 39.75 -9.95
N GLU A 213 23.24 39.85 -11.26
CA GLU A 213 24.30 40.53 -11.97
C GLU A 213 24.13 42.01 -11.68
N ASN A 214 24.94 42.47 -10.75
CA ASN A 214 25.23 43.88 -10.54
C ASN A 214 26.28 44.27 -11.59
N ASP A 215 25.82 44.77 -12.72
CA ASP A 215 26.67 45.52 -13.63
C ASP A 215 26.39 47.01 -13.45
N GLY A 216 27.29 47.62 -12.69
CA GLY A 216 27.48 49.06 -12.69
C GLY A 216 28.23 49.51 -13.93
N MET A 217 27.73 50.41 -14.63
CA MET A 217 28.32 51.69 -15.11
C MET A 217 27.33 52.38 -16.04
#